data_a213d3ce7eb82b6b7e71ed5af3f2f83d
#
_entry.id   a213d3ce7eb82b6b7e71ed5af3f2f83d
#
_cell.length_a   1.000
_cell.length_b   1.000
_cell.length_c   1.000
_cell.angle_alpha   90.00
_cell.angle_beta   90.00
_cell.angle_gamma   90.00
#
_symmetry.space_group_name_H-M   'P 1'
#
loop_
_entity.id
_entity.type
_entity.pdbx_description
1 polymer ?
#
loop_
_entity_poly.entity_id
_entity_poly.type
_entity_poly.pdbx_seq_one_letter_code
_entity_poly.pdbx_strand_id
1 'polypeptide(L)'
;MTISQIKIIFTSFLLLISSLSLLYSQEIIKIPKKGSKGDFYMYYGWNTSIYGNSDINFSGEDYDFTLYDVVAKDRPSKYRANLYFNPKTFSVPQYNFRIGYFVTDRIIISFGVDHMKYVVNNDQFVNIDGNINIGNSKYDGAYNSQPIQLTEDFLRLEHTDGLNYINVQLYRFDDISSWFGLSSDNFQINLT
;
A
#
# COMPACT_ATOMS: atom_id res chain seq x y z
N MET A 1 6.57 38.72 31.00
CA MET A 1 5.92 38.86 29.71
C MET A 1 4.42 38.87 29.95
N THR A 2 3.70 39.86 29.52
CA THR A 2 2.24 39.97 29.77
C THR A 2 1.48 39.10 28.74
N ILE A 3 0.25 38.70 29.10
CA ILE A 3 -0.64 37.92 28.21
C ILE A 3 -0.85 38.65 26.86
N SER A 4 -0.85 39.98 26.87
CA SER A 4 -0.94 40.83 25.67
C SER A 4 0.29 40.65 24.77
N GLN A 5 1.48 40.62 25.32
CA GLN A 5 2.72 40.43 24.56
C GLN A 5 2.79 39.02 23.93
N ILE A 6 2.28 38.00 24.63
CA ILE A 6 2.20 36.61 24.08
C ILE A 6 1.24 36.56 22.91
N LYS A 7 0.07 37.23 23.03
CA LYS A 7 -0.91 37.27 21.91
C LYS A 7 -0.35 37.98 20.67
N ILE A 8 0.40 39.05 20.86
CA ILE A 8 1.01 39.81 19.74
C ILE A 8 2.07 38.92 19.04
N ILE A 9 2.92 38.24 19.80
CA ILE A 9 3.94 37.34 19.25
C ILE A 9 3.29 36.19 18.49
N PHE A 10 2.24 35.61 19.05
CA PHE A 10 1.54 34.46 18.41
C PHE A 10 0.81 34.89 17.12
N THR A 11 0.14 36.04 17.12
CA THR A 11 -0.50 36.59 15.90
C THR A 11 0.53 36.97 14.83
N SER A 12 1.66 37.56 15.22
CA SER A 12 2.73 37.91 14.29
C SER A 12 3.38 36.64 13.68
N PHE A 13 3.53 35.61 14.47
CA PHE A 13 4.04 34.30 14.01
C PHE A 13 3.07 33.59 13.03
N LEU A 14 1.76 33.67 13.32
CA LEU A 14 0.72 33.15 12.43
C LEU A 14 0.67 33.89 11.09
N LEU A 15 0.79 35.23 11.13
CA LEU A 15 0.87 36.06 9.93
C LEU A 15 2.15 35.79 9.12
N LEU A 16 3.27 35.51 9.78
CA LEU A 16 4.53 35.15 9.11
C LEU A 16 4.41 33.81 8.41
N ILE A 17 3.80 32.80 9.04
CA ILE A 17 3.56 31.49 8.43
C ILE A 17 2.61 31.61 7.24
N SER A 18 1.54 32.43 7.35
CA SER A 18 0.62 32.62 6.25
C SER A 18 1.25 33.37 5.06
N SER A 19 2.15 34.33 5.34
CA SER A 19 2.89 35.05 4.28
C SER A 19 3.96 34.16 3.62
N LEU A 20 4.63 33.27 4.39
CA LEU A 20 5.52 32.26 3.80
C LEU A 20 4.77 31.24 2.93
N SER A 21 3.58 30.81 3.34
CA SER A 21 2.77 29.90 2.52
C SER A 21 2.27 30.58 1.23
N LEU A 22 2.00 31.88 1.27
CA LEU A 22 1.67 32.67 0.07
C LEU A 22 2.87 32.88 -0.87
N LEU A 23 4.07 33.04 -0.32
CA LEU A 23 5.31 33.12 -1.12
C LEU A 23 5.70 31.78 -1.73
N TYR A 24 5.48 30.65 -1.02
CA TYR A 24 5.65 29.30 -1.57
C TYR A 24 4.60 28.95 -2.62
N SER A 25 3.41 29.54 -2.55
CA SER A 25 2.34 29.38 -3.53
C SER A 25 2.63 30.10 -4.87
N GLN A 26 3.65 30.95 -4.94
CA GLN A 26 4.02 31.66 -6.17
C GLN A 26 5.13 30.97 -6.98
N GLU A 27 5.84 30.01 -6.47
CA GLU A 27 6.46 29.02 -7.35
C GLU A 27 5.32 28.12 -7.85
N ILE A 28 4.74 28.53 -8.96
CA ILE A 28 3.79 27.76 -9.74
C ILE A 28 4.43 26.39 -9.96
N ILE A 29 4.04 25.42 -9.12
CA ILE A 29 4.04 24.04 -9.56
C ILE A 29 3.19 24.10 -10.81
N LYS A 30 3.82 24.18 -11.98
CA LYS A 30 3.15 23.96 -13.26
C LYS A 30 2.60 22.56 -13.13
N ILE A 31 1.35 22.45 -12.66
CA ILE A 31 0.61 21.20 -12.74
C ILE A 31 0.75 20.80 -14.19
N PRO A 32 1.32 19.63 -14.48
CA PRO A 32 1.53 19.24 -15.86
C PRO A 32 0.19 19.43 -16.57
N LYS A 33 0.18 20.30 -17.56
CA LYS A 33 -0.95 20.47 -18.45
C LYS A 33 -1.45 19.09 -18.78
N LYS A 34 -2.76 18.82 -18.60
CA LYS A 34 -3.49 17.65 -19.09
C LYS A 34 -2.59 16.71 -19.89
N GLY A 35 -2.33 15.52 -19.39
CA GLY A 35 -1.46 14.57 -20.07
C GLY A 35 -1.83 14.52 -21.55
N SER A 36 -0.86 14.67 -22.40
CA SER A 36 -1.04 14.68 -23.84
C SER A 36 -0.50 13.39 -24.42
N LYS A 37 -1.04 12.97 -25.54
CA LYS A 37 -0.48 11.84 -26.30
C LYS A 37 1.04 11.97 -26.41
N GLY A 38 1.75 10.92 -26.00
CA GLY A 38 3.20 10.88 -26.00
C GLY A 38 3.84 11.18 -24.64
N ASP A 39 3.08 11.69 -23.67
CA ASP A 39 3.61 11.96 -22.34
C ASP A 39 3.79 10.68 -21.53
N PHE A 40 4.77 10.72 -20.64
CA PHE A 40 5.03 9.69 -19.64
C PHE A 40 4.79 10.24 -18.26
N TYR A 41 4.34 9.37 -17.35
CA TYR A 41 4.39 9.64 -15.93
C TYR A 41 5.06 8.48 -15.19
N MET A 42 5.60 8.78 -14.05
CA MET A 42 6.13 7.79 -13.12
C MET A 42 5.85 8.25 -11.70
N TYR A 43 5.48 7.32 -10.84
CA TYR A 43 5.47 7.60 -9.42
C TYR A 43 6.00 6.41 -8.62
N TYR A 44 6.54 6.73 -7.47
CA TYR A 44 6.95 5.81 -6.45
C TYR A 44 6.37 6.28 -5.12
N GLY A 45 5.76 5.38 -4.38
CA GLY A 45 5.16 5.65 -3.09
C GLY A 45 5.23 4.43 -2.17
N TRP A 46 4.59 4.53 -1.04
CA TRP A 46 4.38 3.40 -0.14
C TRP A 46 2.90 3.06 -0.05
N ASN A 47 2.61 1.82 0.26
CA ASN A 47 1.27 1.30 0.38
C ASN A 47 1.06 0.58 1.71
N THR A 48 -0.18 0.30 2.01
CA THR A 48 -0.63 -0.66 3.03
C THR A 48 -1.66 -1.59 2.40
N SER A 49 -1.77 -2.80 2.94
CA SER A 49 -2.67 -3.83 2.42
C SER A 49 -3.70 -4.24 3.47
N ILE A 50 -4.91 -4.50 3.01
CA ILE A 50 -5.96 -5.12 3.83
C ILE A 50 -6.27 -6.46 3.17
N TYR A 51 -6.23 -7.53 3.96
CA TYR A 51 -6.49 -8.87 3.49
C TYR A 51 -7.86 -9.36 3.96
N GLY A 52 -8.62 -9.95 3.06
CA GLY A 52 -9.75 -10.79 3.43
C GLY A 52 -9.27 -12.11 4.04
N ASN A 53 -10.16 -12.83 4.72
CA ASN A 53 -9.87 -14.17 5.19
C ASN A 53 -9.51 -15.07 4.00
N SER A 54 -8.58 -15.97 4.22
CA SER A 54 -8.03 -16.83 3.17
C SER A 54 -8.04 -18.30 3.59
N ASP A 55 -8.39 -19.17 2.67
CA ASP A 55 -8.15 -20.60 2.82
C ASP A 55 -6.74 -20.89 2.33
N ILE A 56 -5.92 -21.55 3.15
CA ILE A 56 -4.52 -21.80 2.85
C ILE A 56 -4.26 -23.30 2.89
N ASN A 57 -3.88 -23.86 1.74
CA ASN A 57 -3.46 -25.26 1.66
C ASN A 57 -1.94 -25.36 1.81
N PHE A 58 -1.52 -26.31 2.62
CA PHE A 58 -0.13 -26.72 2.81
C PHE A 58 0.01 -28.17 2.35
N SER A 59 0.83 -28.42 1.35
CA SER A 59 1.09 -29.74 0.81
C SER A 59 2.58 -30.01 0.72
N GLY A 60 2.99 -31.17 1.19
CA GLY A 60 4.37 -31.66 1.20
C GLY A 60 4.41 -33.18 1.22
N GLU A 61 5.59 -33.75 1.45
CA GLU A 61 5.77 -35.19 1.48
C GLU A 61 5.02 -35.85 2.67
N ASP A 62 5.04 -35.18 3.81
CA ASP A 62 4.52 -35.68 5.10
C ASP A 62 3.29 -34.96 5.60
N TYR A 63 2.70 -34.06 4.80
CA TYR A 63 1.50 -33.33 5.18
C TYR A 63 0.72 -32.87 3.95
N ASP A 64 -0.59 -32.87 4.09
CA ASP A 64 -1.52 -32.22 3.17
C ASP A 64 -2.75 -31.80 3.96
N PHE A 65 -2.83 -30.49 4.25
CA PHE A 65 -3.92 -29.92 5.03
C PHE A 65 -4.28 -28.51 4.57
N THR A 66 -5.53 -28.15 4.83
CA THR A 66 -6.06 -26.80 4.56
C THR A 66 -6.50 -26.14 5.86
N LEU A 67 -6.11 -24.89 6.04
CA LEU A 67 -6.60 -23.99 7.08
C LEU A 67 -7.64 -23.07 6.46
N TYR A 68 -8.82 -22.96 7.07
CA TYR A 68 -9.94 -22.17 6.55
C TYR A 68 -10.11 -20.86 7.31
N ASP A 69 -10.53 -19.81 6.59
CA ASP A 69 -10.82 -18.49 7.15
C ASP A 69 -9.65 -17.85 7.91
N VAL A 70 -8.43 -18.11 7.47
CA VAL A 70 -7.22 -17.56 8.10
C VAL A 70 -7.17 -16.04 7.97
N VAL A 71 -7.07 -15.37 9.10
CA VAL A 71 -6.89 -13.91 9.17
C VAL A 71 -5.41 -13.55 9.09
N ALA A 72 -5.07 -12.66 8.19
CA ALA A 72 -3.74 -12.13 8.05
C ALA A 72 -3.75 -10.60 8.14
N LYS A 73 -2.60 -10.04 8.45
CA LYS A 73 -2.39 -8.60 8.53
C LYS A 73 -1.22 -8.16 7.69
N ASP A 74 -1.25 -6.90 7.36
CA ASP A 74 -0.10 -6.18 6.82
C ASP A 74 0.92 -5.85 7.92
N ARG A 75 2.20 -5.76 7.51
CA ARG A 75 3.29 -5.34 8.39
C ARG A 75 4.18 -4.32 7.69
N PRO A 76 3.66 -3.10 7.42
CA PRO A 76 4.44 -2.07 6.75
C PRO A 76 5.67 -1.69 7.58
N SER A 77 6.78 -1.43 6.89
CA SER A 77 7.98 -0.90 7.54
C SER A 77 7.72 0.51 8.05
N LYS A 78 8.19 0.82 9.27
CA LYS A 78 8.13 2.19 9.78
C LYS A 78 8.87 3.13 8.83
N TYR A 79 8.28 4.30 8.56
CA TYR A 79 8.90 5.27 7.69
C TYR A 79 10.28 5.70 8.22
N ARG A 80 11.28 5.56 7.35
CA ARG A 80 12.63 6.09 7.53
C ARG A 80 13.18 6.43 6.14
N ALA A 81 13.54 7.71 5.93
CA ALA A 81 13.96 8.19 4.61
C ALA A 81 15.12 7.37 4.03
N ASN A 82 16.10 6.99 4.86
CA ASN A 82 17.23 6.16 4.45
C ASN A 82 16.83 4.72 4.05
N LEU A 83 15.66 4.23 4.45
CA LEU A 83 15.15 2.92 4.04
C LEU A 83 14.42 3.01 2.70
N TYR A 84 13.60 4.06 2.53
CA TYR A 84 12.73 4.22 1.36
C TYR A 84 13.44 4.80 0.14
N PHE A 85 14.48 5.63 0.35
CA PHE A 85 15.19 6.33 -0.73
C PHE A 85 16.63 5.88 -0.96
N ASN A 86 17.07 4.83 -0.28
CA ASN A 86 18.39 4.26 -0.51
C ASN A 86 18.31 3.17 -1.62
N PRO A 87 19.02 3.32 -2.73
CA PRO A 87 19.00 2.33 -3.82
C PRO A 87 19.38 0.90 -3.42
N LYS A 88 20.07 0.71 -2.30
CA LYS A 88 20.44 -0.62 -1.79
C LYS A 88 19.34 -1.30 -0.98
N THR A 89 18.34 -0.55 -0.53
CA THR A 89 17.30 -1.04 0.39
C THR A 89 15.88 -0.70 -0.06
N PHE A 90 15.71 -0.07 -1.23
CA PHE A 90 14.39 0.39 -1.69
C PHE A 90 13.37 -0.73 -1.90
N SER A 91 13.82 -1.98 -2.05
CA SER A 91 12.93 -3.15 -2.18
C SER A 91 12.51 -3.77 -0.83
N VAL A 92 13.08 -3.32 0.29
CA VAL A 92 12.77 -3.85 1.63
C VAL A 92 11.45 -3.30 2.20
N PRO A 93 11.16 -1.98 2.13
CA PRO A 93 9.87 -1.47 2.56
C PRO A 93 8.77 -1.82 1.57
N GLN A 94 7.51 -1.75 2.04
CA GLN A 94 6.39 -1.81 1.11
C GLN A 94 6.39 -0.56 0.24
N TYR A 95 6.19 -0.76 -1.04
CA TYR A 95 6.14 0.32 -2.01
C TYR A 95 5.13 0.02 -3.12
N ASN A 96 4.69 1.06 -3.78
CA ASN A 96 4.06 0.98 -5.08
C ASN A 96 4.83 1.81 -6.10
N PHE A 97 4.98 1.24 -7.27
CA PHE A 97 5.63 1.86 -8.41
C PHE A 97 4.72 1.78 -9.61
N ARG A 98 4.64 2.87 -10.36
CA ARG A 98 3.92 2.92 -11.64
C ARG A 98 4.72 3.70 -12.65
N ILE A 99 4.69 3.21 -13.88
CA ILE A 99 5.08 3.97 -15.06
C ILE A 99 3.94 3.89 -16.07
N GLY A 100 3.57 5.02 -16.65
CA GLY A 100 2.48 5.08 -17.62
C GLY A 100 2.79 5.96 -18.80
N TYR A 101 2.12 5.66 -19.90
CA TYR A 101 2.27 6.34 -21.18
C TYR A 101 0.90 6.73 -21.73
N PHE A 102 0.75 7.98 -22.14
CA PHE A 102 -0.44 8.48 -22.79
C PHE A 102 -0.45 8.06 -24.26
N VAL A 103 -1.20 7.01 -24.56
CA VAL A 103 -1.40 6.52 -25.93
C VAL A 103 -2.21 7.53 -26.74
N THR A 104 -3.15 8.19 -26.10
CA THR A 104 -3.92 9.33 -26.60
C THR A 104 -4.05 10.36 -25.48
N ASP A 105 -4.66 11.52 -25.75
CA ASP A 105 -4.94 12.54 -24.73
C ASP A 105 -5.87 12.04 -23.60
N ARG A 106 -6.47 10.85 -23.74
CA ARG A 106 -7.42 10.30 -22.77
C ARG A 106 -7.16 8.85 -22.41
N ILE A 107 -6.29 8.16 -23.10
CA ILE A 107 -6.02 6.73 -22.86
C ILE A 107 -4.58 6.56 -22.42
N ILE A 108 -4.42 5.90 -21.29
CA ILE A 108 -3.13 5.64 -20.69
C ILE A 108 -2.97 4.12 -20.55
N ILE A 109 -1.81 3.63 -20.94
CA ILE A 109 -1.35 2.30 -20.58
C ILE A 109 -0.30 2.44 -19.47
N SER A 110 -0.39 1.64 -18.43
CA SER A 110 0.59 1.67 -17.36
C SER A 110 1.04 0.29 -16.93
N PHE A 111 2.26 0.22 -16.46
CA PHE A 111 2.84 -0.93 -15.78
C PHE A 111 3.06 -0.59 -14.31
N GLY A 112 2.72 -1.52 -13.43
CA GLY A 112 2.81 -1.33 -12.00
C GLY A 112 3.38 -2.51 -11.25
N VAL A 113 4.07 -2.21 -10.15
CA VAL A 113 4.56 -3.17 -9.17
C VAL A 113 4.20 -2.68 -7.78
N ASP A 114 3.48 -3.52 -7.03
CA ASP A 114 3.15 -3.27 -5.63
C ASP A 114 3.82 -4.35 -4.77
N HIS A 115 4.74 -3.94 -3.90
CA HIS A 115 5.32 -4.82 -2.91
C HIS A 115 4.46 -4.80 -1.66
N MET A 116 4.03 -5.98 -1.22
CA MET A 116 3.13 -6.17 -0.10
C MET A 116 3.75 -7.11 0.94
N LYS A 117 3.16 -7.17 2.13
CA LYS A 117 3.57 -8.08 3.21
C LYS A 117 2.33 -8.75 3.79
N TYR A 118 2.31 -10.06 3.74
CA TYR A 118 1.25 -10.90 4.28
C TYR A 118 1.76 -11.65 5.51
N VAL A 119 1.15 -11.42 6.65
CA VAL A 119 1.55 -12.03 7.92
C VAL A 119 0.32 -12.64 8.58
N VAL A 120 0.29 -13.95 8.71
CA VAL A 120 -0.77 -14.66 9.43
C VAL A 120 -0.77 -14.24 10.90
N ASN A 121 -1.95 -13.94 11.44
CA ASN A 121 -2.08 -13.62 12.85
C ASN A 121 -1.87 -14.89 13.70
N ASN A 122 -0.98 -14.81 14.66
CA ASN A 122 -0.82 -15.89 15.65
C ASN A 122 -2.01 -15.93 16.62
N ASP A 123 -2.16 -17.05 17.31
CA ASP A 123 -3.14 -17.30 18.37
C ASP A 123 -4.61 -17.26 17.94
N GLN A 124 -4.90 -17.16 16.65
CA GLN A 124 -6.25 -17.31 16.13
C GLN A 124 -6.70 -18.77 16.10
N PHE A 125 -7.99 -19.01 16.19
CA PHE A 125 -8.60 -20.32 15.95
C PHE A 125 -9.14 -20.36 14.52
N VAL A 126 -8.81 -21.44 13.81
CA VAL A 126 -9.29 -21.71 12.45
C VAL A 126 -9.72 -23.15 12.33
N ASN A 127 -10.48 -23.54 11.33
CA ASN A 127 -10.74 -24.92 11.03
C ASN A 127 -9.60 -25.51 10.19
N ILE A 128 -9.22 -26.75 10.50
CA ILE A 128 -8.24 -27.51 9.74
C ILE A 128 -8.88 -28.78 9.19
N ASP A 129 -8.54 -29.15 7.96
CA ASP A 129 -8.90 -30.40 7.31
C ASP A 129 -7.69 -30.99 6.62
N GLY A 130 -7.50 -32.32 6.66
CA GLY A 130 -6.40 -33.01 6.03
C GLY A 130 -5.55 -33.83 6.97
N ASN A 131 -4.27 -34.02 6.65
CA ASN A 131 -3.37 -34.90 7.40
C ASN A 131 -2.02 -34.25 7.66
N ILE A 132 -1.45 -34.48 8.84
CA ILE A 132 -0.08 -34.15 9.21
C ILE A 132 0.59 -35.42 9.73
N ASN A 133 1.76 -35.79 9.19
CA ASN A 133 2.49 -37.01 9.56
C ASN A 133 4.00 -36.79 9.44
N ILE A 134 4.50 -35.71 10.03
CA ILE A 134 5.93 -35.34 10.01
C ILE A 134 6.80 -36.13 10.98
N GLY A 135 6.18 -37.00 11.76
CA GLY A 135 6.83 -37.88 12.74
C GLY A 135 7.23 -37.20 14.04
N ASN A 136 6.66 -37.66 15.13
CA ASN A 136 6.89 -37.14 16.49
C ASN A 136 6.46 -35.69 16.77
N SER A 137 5.58 -35.16 15.97
CA SER A 137 4.93 -33.88 16.26
C SER A 137 3.66 -34.08 17.08
N LYS A 138 3.39 -33.18 18.02
CA LYS A 138 2.10 -33.12 18.73
C LYS A 138 0.92 -32.79 17.80
N TYR A 139 1.21 -32.41 16.57
CA TYR A 139 0.25 -32.06 15.55
C TYR A 139 0.04 -33.17 14.50
N ASP A 140 0.75 -34.31 14.64
CA ASP A 140 0.52 -35.45 13.75
C ASP A 140 -0.88 -36.01 13.96
N GLY A 141 -1.60 -36.22 12.86
CA GLY A 141 -2.96 -36.76 12.87
C GLY A 141 -3.77 -36.44 11.62
N ALA A 142 -4.94 -37.04 11.59
CA ALA A 142 -5.97 -36.74 10.58
C ALA A 142 -6.95 -35.73 11.16
N TYR A 143 -7.25 -34.71 10.40
CA TYR A 143 -8.13 -33.61 10.75
C TYR A 143 -9.36 -33.62 9.86
N ASN A 144 -10.54 -33.40 10.43
CA ASN A 144 -11.80 -33.37 9.71
C ASN A 144 -12.60 -32.13 10.16
N SER A 145 -12.31 -31.00 9.55
CA SER A 145 -12.96 -29.69 9.80
C SER A 145 -13.07 -29.35 11.29
N GLN A 146 -11.99 -29.57 12.04
CA GLN A 146 -11.95 -29.30 13.48
C GLN A 146 -11.16 -28.04 13.79
N PRO A 147 -11.46 -27.34 14.91
CA PRO A 147 -10.75 -26.12 15.29
C PRO A 147 -9.32 -26.42 15.74
N ILE A 148 -8.37 -25.62 15.29
CA ILE A 148 -6.99 -25.59 15.75
C ILE A 148 -6.56 -24.16 16.03
N GLN A 149 -5.73 -23.99 17.07
CA GLN A 149 -5.12 -22.68 17.34
C GLN A 149 -3.80 -22.55 16.58
N LEU A 150 -3.63 -21.47 15.84
CA LEU A 150 -2.40 -21.15 15.09
C LEU A 150 -1.37 -20.55 16.03
N THR A 151 -0.76 -21.40 16.88
CA THR A 151 0.35 -21.00 17.75
C THR A 151 1.65 -20.89 16.96
N GLU A 152 2.64 -20.16 17.45
CA GLU A 152 3.93 -19.99 16.76
C GLU A 152 4.68 -21.31 16.51
N ASP A 153 4.47 -22.30 17.39
CA ASP A 153 5.07 -23.63 17.26
C ASP A 153 4.30 -24.56 16.29
N PHE A 154 3.03 -24.23 15.97
CA PHE A 154 2.29 -24.92 14.93
C PHE A 154 2.60 -24.35 13.54
N LEU A 155 2.42 -23.04 13.38
CA LEU A 155 2.59 -22.37 12.08
C LEU A 155 3.01 -20.92 12.26
N ARG A 156 4.14 -20.58 11.65
CA ARG A 156 4.53 -19.19 11.42
C ARG A 156 4.60 -18.94 9.92
N LEU A 157 3.59 -18.26 9.40
CA LEU A 157 3.54 -17.92 7.97
C LEU A 157 3.64 -16.41 7.77
N GLU A 158 4.71 -16.02 7.12
CA GLU A 158 4.98 -14.66 6.68
C GLU A 158 5.48 -14.65 5.24
N HIS A 159 4.84 -13.90 4.39
CA HIS A 159 5.32 -13.64 3.02
C HIS A 159 5.63 -12.15 2.91
N THR A 160 6.86 -11.78 3.22
CA THR A 160 7.26 -10.37 3.37
C THR A 160 8.33 -9.89 2.41
N ASP A 161 9.02 -10.80 1.72
CA ASP A 161 10.17 -10.45 0.87
C ASP A 161 9.93 -10.64 -0.64
N GLY A 162 8.83 -11.22 -1.01
CA GLY A 162 8.55 -11.56 -2.42
C GLY A 162 7.09 -11.42 -2.84
N LEU A 163 6.22 -10.91 -1.98
CA LEU A 163 4.83 -10.69 -2.34
C LEU A 163 4.70 -9.44 -3.21
N ASN A 164 4.81 -9.64 -4.52
CA ASN A 164 4.71 -8.57 -5.50
C ASN A 164 3.48 -8.77 -6.38
N TYR A 165 2.65 -7.74 -6.46
CA TYR A 165 1.56 -7.67 -7.42
C TYR A 165 2.02 -6.87 -8.65
N ILE A 166 2.20 -7.57 -9.76
CA ILE A 166 2.60 -6.97 -11.04
C ILE A 166 1.35 -6.85 -11.91
N ASN A 167 1.13 -5.67 -12.46
CA ASN A 167 -0.06 -5.41 -13.26
C ASN A 167 0.22 -4.50 -14.46
N VAL A 168 -0.60 -4.69 -15.50
CA VAL A 168 -0.73 -3.77 -16.62
C VAL A 168 -2.15 -3.25 -16.61
N GLN A 169 -2.31 -1.95 -16.70
CA GLN A 169 -3.59 -1.28 -16.61
C GLN A 169 -3.82 -0.38 -17.81
N LEU A 170 -5.06 -0.34 -18.28
CA LEU A 170 -5.53 0.58 -19.29
C LEU A 170 -6.56 1.50 -18.64
N TYR A 171 -6.26 2.81 -18.64
CA TYR A 171 -7.17 3.80 -18.08
C TYR A 171 -7.74 4.69 -19.17
N ARG A 172 -8.96 5.13 -18.93
CA ARG A 172 -9.48 6.33 -19.57
C ARG A 172 -9.44 7.48 -18.56
N PHE A 173 -8.95 8.60 -19.02
CA PHE A 173 -8.71 9.81 -18.22
C PHE A 173 -9.62 10.92 -18.75
N ASP A 174 -10.61 11.33 -17.98
CA ASP A 174 -11.53 12.39 -18.33
C ASP A 174 -11.45 13.54 -17.31
N ASP A 175 -11.21 14.76 -17.81
CA ASP A 175 -11.26 15.97 -17.01
C ASP A 175 -12.71 16.34 -16.73
N ILE A 176 -13.09 16.33 -15.46
CA ILE A 176 -14.43 16.69 -15.00
C ILE A 176 -14.48 18.01 -14.24
N SER A 177 -13.43 18.80 -14.28
CA SER A 177 -13.31 20.10 -13.57
C SER A 177 -14.46 21.03 -13.90
N SER A 178 -14.92 21.05 -15.14
CA SER A 178 -16.03 21.87 -15.59
C SER A 178 -17.36 21.54 -14.92
N TRP A 179 -17.56 20.32 -14.44
CA TRP A 179 -18.75 19.90 -13.70
C TRP A 179 -18.88 20.63 -12.37
N PHE A 180 -17.76 21.09 -11.84
CA PHE A 180 -17.65 21.81 -10.57
C PHE A 180 -17.43 23.31 -10.76
N GLY A 181 -17.53 23.83 -11.99
CA GLY A 181 -17.32 25.25 -12.29
C GLY A 181 -15.87 25.70 -12.15
N LEU A 182 -14.90 24.75 -12.17
CA LEU A 182 -13.48 25.03 -12.05
C LEU A 182 -12.86 25.27 -13.43
N SER A 183 -12.01 26.30 -13.54
CA SER A 183 -11.17 26.51 -14.71
C SER A 183 -9.83 25.81 -14.49
N SER A 184 -9.37 25.06 -15.49
CA SER A 184 -8.26 24.09 -15.41
C SER A 184 -6.85 24.67 -15.28
N ASP A 185 -6.68 25.98 -15.08
CA ASP A 185 -5.34 26.57 -15.10
C ASP A 185 -4.54 26.31 -13.81
N ASN A 186 -5.23 26.12 -12.70
CA ASN A 186 -4.58 25.95 -11.39
C ASN A 186 -5.02 24.68 -10.62
N PHE A 187 -6.10 24.06 -11.01
CA PHE A 187 -6.63 22.87 -10.37
C PHE A 187 -7.44 22.03 -11.34
N GLN A 188 -7.24 20.72 -11.34
CA GLN A 188 -7.95 19.79 -12.23
C GLN A 188 -8.49 18.61 -11.43
N ILE A 189 -9.77 18.26 -11.69
CA ILE A 189 -10.39 17.03 -11.19
C ILE A 189 -10.48 16.07 -12.35
N ASN A 190 -9.96 14.85 -12.16
CA ASN A 190 -9.96 13.83 -13.17
C ASN A 190 -10.71 12.59 -12.67
N LEU A 191 -11.45 11.96 -13.57
CA LEU A 191 -12.02 10.63 -13.40
C LEU A 191 -11.17 9.64 -14.21
N THR A 192 -10.75 8.54 -13.56
CA THR A 192 -9.97 7.47 -14.19
C THR A 192 -10.63 6.12 -13.96
#